data_a5cf9bd6fe9500e064b301e4ff19c1e2
#
_entry.id   a5cf9bd6fe9500e064b301e4ff19c1e2
#
_cell.length_a   1.000
_cell.length_b   1.000
_cell.length_c   1.000
_cell.angle_alpha   90.00
_cell.angle_beta   90.00
_cell.angle_gamma   90.00
#
_symmetry.space_group_name_H-M   'P 1'
#
loop_
_entity.id
_entity.type
_entity.pdbx_description
1 polymer ?
#
loop_
_entity_poly.entity_id
_entity_poly.type
_entity_poly.pdbx_seq_one_letter_code
_entity_poly.pdbx_strand_id
1 'polypeptide(L)' 'IKKEVNPTEPALAWEKKNEWFGVEDHQNIEASRIAFATHEYLCALCYVEIDSEEYYKEINAAVNRRFPGLAKL' A
#
# COMPACT_ATOMS: atom_id res chain seq x y z
N ILE A 1 -1.76 0.86 -27.99
CA ILE A 1 -1.02 1.74 -27.13
C ILE A 1 -1.19 1.38 -25.67
N LYS A 2 -0.13 1.48 -24.97
CA LYS A 2 -0.17 1.14 -23.59
C LYS A 2 -0.63 2.32 -22.75
N LYS A 3 -1.60 2.07 -21.94
CA LYS A 3 -2.11 3.07 -21.05
C LYS A 3 -1.21 3.19 -19.85
N GLU A 4 -0.67 4.35 -19.67
CA GLU A 4 0.15 4.60 -18.50
C GLU A 4 -0.74 5.01 -17.34
N VAL A 5 -0.61 4.31 -16.25
CA VAL A 5 -1.34 4.70 -15.05
C VAL A 5 -0.32 5.27 -14.07
N ASN A 6 -0.28 6.58 -14.00
CA ASN A 6 0.64 7.24 -13.10
C ASN A 6 0.10 7.22 -11.69
N PRO A 7 0.96 6.95 -10.71
CA PRO A 7 0.52 7.01 -9.32
C PRO A 7 0.10 8.43 -8.97
N THR A 8 -0.86 8.53 -8.07
CA THR A 8 -1.27 9.83 -7.56
C THR A 8 -0.19 10.40 -6.66
N GLU A 9 -0.30 11.69 -6.34
CA GLU A 9 0.65 12.30 -5.43
C GLU A 9 0.67 11.64 -4.05
N PRO A 10 -0.50 11.34 -3.46
CA PRO A 10 -0.48 10.61 -2.19
C PRO A 10 0.20 9.26 -2.30
N ALA A 11 0.00 8.55 -3.42
CA ALA A 11 0.63 7.25 -3.60
C ALA A 11 2.14 7.38 -3.70
N LEU A 12 2.61 8.39 -4.43
CA LEU A 12 4.05 8.62 -4.54
C LEU A 12 4.66 8.97 -3.20
N ALA A 13 3.96 9.80 -2.41
CA ALA A 13 4.46 10.19 -1.10
C ALA A 13 4.56 8.97 -0.18
N TRP A 14 3.56 8.11 -0.23
CA TRP A 14 3.56 6.90 0.58
C TRP A 14 4.68 5.96 0.15
N GLU A 15 4.89 5.80 -1.15
CA GLU A 15 5.93 4.92 -1.65
C GLU A 15 7.33 5.41 -1.26
N LYS A 16 7.51 6.71 -1.23
CA LYS A 16 8.79 7.26 -0.79
C LYS A 16 9.11 6.89 0.65
N LYS A 17 8.09 6.85 1.48
CA LYS A 17 8.28 6.49 2.87
C LYS A 17 8.35 4.99 3.08
N ASN A 18 7.90 4.22 2.10
CA ASN A 18 7.83 2.77 2.21
C ASN A 18 8.58 2.13 1.05
N GLU A 19 9.90 2.27 1.09
CA GLU A 19 10.75 1.82 -0.01
C GLU A 19 10.74 0.31 -0.19
N TRP A 20 10.25 -0.41 0.79
CA TRP A 20 10.12 -1.86 0.68
C TRP A 20 9.06 -2.26 -0.34
N PHE A 21 8.14 -1.37 -0.64
CA PHE A 21 7.02 -1.70 -1.51
C PHE A 21 7.51 -1.96 -2.93
N GLY A 22 7.15 -3.12 -3.45
CA GLY A 22 7.52 -3.49 -4.81
C GLY A 22 8.92 -4.05 -4.97
N VAL A 23 9.70 -4.11 -3.90
CA VAL A 23 11.06 -4.65 -3.96
C VAL A 23 11.02 -6.17 -3.86
N GLU A 24 11.81 -6.84 -4.72
CA GLU A 24 11.80 -8.29 -4.80
C GLU A 24 12.74 -8.91 -3.78
N ASP A 25 12.28 -8.94 -2.55
CA ASP A 25 12.98 -9.57 -1.46
C ASP A 25 11.90 -10.28 -0.67
N HIS A 26 12.22 -11.36 0.00
CA HIS A 26 11.22 -12.21 0.65
C HIS A 26 10.22 -11.43 1.49
N GLN A 27 10.75 -10.70 2.44
CA GLN A 27 9.89 -9.93 3.34
C GLN A 27 9.11 -8.89 2.56
N ASN A 28 9.78 -8.23 1.61
CA ASN A 28 9.16 -7.14 0.87
C ASN A 28 8.09 -7.64 -0.10
N ILE A 29 8.30 -8.82 -0.67
CA ILE A 29 7.28 -9.42 -1.53
C ILE A 29 6.03 -9.72 -0.73
N GLU A 30 6.19 -10.33 0.44
CA GLU A 30 5.05 -10.66 1.27
C GLU A 30 4.35 -9.40 1.75
N ALA A 31 5.11 -8.40 2.17
CA ALA A 31 4.53 -7.14 2.64
C ALA A 31 3.78 -6.45 1.50
N SER A 32 4.35 -6.46 0.30
CA SER A 32 3.68 -5.86 -0.86
C SER A 32 2.38 -6.56 -1.18
N ARG A 33 2.35 -7.89 -1.06
CA ARG A 33 1.12 -8.66 -1.28
C ARG A 33 0.05 -8.27 -0.28
N ILE A 34 0.45 -8.07 0.96
CA ILE A 34 -0.51 -7.64 1.99
C ILE A 34 -1.06 -6.27 1.63
N ALA A 35 -0.21 -5.37 1.18
CA ALA A 35 -0.66 -4.03 0.80
C ALA A 35 -1.64 -4.10 -0.37
N PHE A 36 -1.34 -4.89 -1.38
CA PHE A 36 -2.24 -5.03 -2.52
C PHE A 36 -3.56 -5.69 -2.14
N ALA A 37 -3.49 -6.73 -1.31
CA ALA A 37 -4.70 -7.42 -0.89
C ALA A 37 -5.59 -6.47 -0.08
N THR A 38 -4.99 -5.66 0.77
CA THR A 38 -5.74 -4.69 1.56
C THR A 38 -6.37 -3.65 0.65
N HIS A 39 -5.62 -3.19 -0.36
CA HIS A 39 -6.15 -2.26 -1.33
C HIS A 39 -7.40 -2.83 -2.01
N GLU A 40 -7.33 -4.07 -2.46
CA GLU A 40 -8.46 -4.70 -3.13
C GLU A 40 -9.66 -4.84 -2.20
N TYR A 41 -9.39 -5.18 -0.96
CA TYR A 41 -10.44 -5.31 0.04
C TYR A 41 -11.14 -3.97 0.27
N LEU A 42 -10.36 -2.91 0.43
CA LEU A 42 -10.94 -1.59 0.66
C LEU A 42 -11.71 -1.10 -0.55
N CYS A 43 -11.20 -1.38 -1.75
CA CYS A 43 -11.91 -1.01 -2.98
C CYS A 43 -13.24 -1.75 -3.09
N ALA A 44 -13.24 -3.04 -2.79
CA ALA A 44 -14.44 -3.86 -2.93
C ALA A 44 -15.52 -3.41 -1.98
N LEU A 45 -15.15 -2.99 -0.78
CA LEU A 45 -16.13 -2.57 0.22
C LEU A 45 -16.56 -1.12 0.06
N CYS A 46 -15.85 -0.37 -0.75
CA CYS A 46 -16.06 1.07 -0.85
C CYS A 46 -16.08 1.72 0.54
N TYR A 47 -15.21 1.25 1.38
CA TYR A 47 -15.21 1.54 2.79
C TYR A 47 -14.53 2.84 3.11
N VAL A 48 -13.43 3.12 2.42
CA VAL A 48 -12.72 4.37 2.57
C VAL A 48 -12.39 4.88 1.19
N GLU A 49 -12.14 6.16 1.08
CA GLU A 49 -11.76 6.75 -0.17
C GLU A 49 -10.31 6.38 -0.50
N ILE A 50 -10.08 5.94 -1.74
CA ILE A 50 -8.75 5.59 -2.18
C ILE A 50 -7.86 6.83 -2.09
N ASP A 51 -6.63 6.65 -1.65
CA ASP A 51 -5.64 7.71 -1.48
C ASP A 51 -5.94 8.68 -0.34
N SER A 52 -6.96 8.38 0.46
CA SER A 52 -7.22 9.17 1.66
C SER A 52 -6.25 8.75 2.76
N GLU A 53 -6.18 9.57 3.80
CA GLU A 53 -5.34 9.26 4.94
C GLU A 53 -5.77 7.95 5.59
N GLU A 54 -7.08 7.73 5.68
CA GLU A 54 -7.60 6.50 6.26
C GLU A 54 -7.24 5.28 5.42
N TYR A 55 -7.22 5.45 4.11
CA TYR A 55 -6.84 4.37 3.20
C TYR A 55 -5.42 3.90 3.52
N TYR A 56 -4.49 4.83 3.64
CA TYR A 56 -3.10 4.43 3.90
C TYR A 56 -2.89 3.95 5.33
N LYS A 57 -3.68 4.45 6.27
CA LYS A 57 -3.64 3.92 7.62
C LYS A 57 -4.05 2.46 7.65
N GLU A 58 -5.07 2.10 6.89
CA GLU A 58 -5.53 0.71 6.85
C GLU A 58 -4.49 -0.19 6.22
N ILE A 59 -3.88 0.27 5.13
CA ILE A 59 -2.84 -0.51 4.48
C ILE A 59 -1.67 -0.70 5.42
N ASN A 60 -1.23 0.37 6.06
CA ASN A 60 -0.09 0.29 6.98
C ASN A 60 -0.39 -0.60 8.17
N ALA A 61 -1.62 -0.54 8.68
CA ALA A 61 -1.99 -1.39 9.80
C ALA A 61 -1.94 -2.86 9.42
N ALA A 62 -2.40 -3.20 8.21
CA ALA A 62 -2.37 -4.58 7.75
C ALA A 62 -0.94 -5.09 7.59
N VAL A 63 -0.08 -4.27 6.99
CA VAL A 63 1.32 -4.64 6.81
C VAL A 63 2.01 -4.78 8.16
N ASN A 64 1.77 -3.84 9.05
CA ASN A 64 2.45 -3.84 10.35
C ASN A 64 1.98 -4.94 11.28
N ARG A 65 0.82 -5.53 11.02
CA ARG A 65 0.39 -6.70 11.79
C ARG A 65 1.33 -7.87 11.52
N ARG A 66 1.82 -7.99 10.30
CA ARG A 66 2.70 -9.09 9.93
C ARG A 66 4.16 -8.71 10.11
N PHE A 67 4.51 -7.46 9.82
CA PHE A 67 5.88 -6.97 9.92
C PHE A 67 5.88 -5.66 10.71
N PRO A 68 5.87 -5.75 12.03
CA PRO A 68 5.72 -4.54 12.87
C PRO A 68 6.79 -3.49 12.57
N GLY A 69 6.34 -2.27 12.38
CA GLY A 69 7.25 -1.15 12.15
C GLY A 69 7.71 -0.99 10.72
N LEU A 70 7.31 -1.87 9.82
CA LEU A 70 7.78 -1.80 8.43
C LEU A 70 7.11 -0.66 7.67
N ALA A 71 5.80 -0.56 7.74
CA ALA A 71 5.06 0.46 7.00
C ALA A 71 4.98 1.75 7.78
N LYS A 72 5.20 2.86 7.09
CA LYS A 72 5.24 4.19 7.71
C LYS A 72 4.32 5.15 6.98
N LEU A 73 3.78 6.07 7.73
CA LEU A 73 2.94 7.12 7.16
C LEU A 73 3.75 8.35 6.79
#